data_a63a473625f62f34fd405c296dbc967c
#
_entry.id   a63a473625f62f34fd405c296dbc967c
#
_cell.length_a   1.000
_cell.length_b   1.000
_cell.length_c   1.000
_cell.angle_alpha   90.00
_cell.angle_beta   90.00
_cell.angle_gamma   90.00
#
_symmetry.space_group_name_H-M   'P 1'
#
loop_
_entity.id
_entity.type
_entity.pdbx_description
1 polymer ?
#
loop_
_entity_poly.entity_id
_entity_poly.type
_entity_poly.pdbx_seq_one_letter_code
_entity_poly.pdbx_strand_id
1 'polypeptide(L)'
;MKNVFKAAIMSIIVAFLFIAILYTIIYVFVGDQIIEAISLINKVAMDNSMDKTGITEIKLSDNNKLVEYPEFGAQYGTMKIESIGVDLPLYYGNTLDILKYGIGQSSAGYFPSQGGSIICMGHNFSSMLASLPKTEPGEEIVIETTYGTFTYVIYDKKIIDETDFDALPVQEEEEILMLYTCYPIGNIGHAGQR
;
A
#
# COMPACT_ATOMS: atom_id res chain seq x y z
N MET A 1 -40.66 -39.57 -26.28
CA MET A 1 -39.21 -39.48 -26.02
C MET A 1 -38.62 -38.09 -26.27
N LYS A 2 -38.83 -37.45 -27.43
CA LYS A 2 -38.25 -36.10 -27.74
C LYS A 2 -38.64 -34.99 -26.74
N ASN A 3 -39.87 -34.98 -26.21
CA ASN A 3 -40.33 -33.95 -25.29
C ASN A 3 -39.75 -34.13 -23.87
N VAL A 4 -39.54 -35.36 -23.40
CA VAL A 4 -38.89 -35.65 -22.13
C VAL A 4 -37.42 -35.24 -22.16
N PHE A 5 -36.74 -35.49 -23.26
CA PHE A 5 -35.35 -35.11 -23.47
C PHE A 5 -35.16 -33.59 -23.51
N LYS A 6 -36.08 -32.86 -24.21
CA LYS A 6 -36.09 -31.40 -24.19
C LYS A 6 -36.36 -30.82 -22.81
N ALA A 7 -37.28 -31.40 -22.03
CA ALA A 7 -37.57 -30.97 -20.67
C ALA A 7 -36.35 -31.18 -19.75
N ALA A 8 -35.65 -32.31 -19.86
CA ALA A 8 -34.43 -32.57 -19.11
C ALA A 8 -33.31 -31.57 -19.41
N ILE A 9 -33.07 -31.26 -20.69
CA ILE A 9 -32.08 -30.25 -21.08
C ILE A 9 -32.47 -28.87 -20.52
N MET A 10 -33.75 -28.49 -20.63
CA MET A 10 -34.21 -27.22 -20.11
C MET A 10 -34.01 -27.10 -18.61
N SER A 11 -34.27 -28.17 -17.84
CA SER A 11 -34.03 -28.19 -16.38
C SER A 11 -32.56 -28.05 -16.04
N ILE A 12 -31.65 -28.64 -16.82
CA ILE A 12 -30.22 -28.48 -16.61
C ILE A 12 -29.78 -27.05 -16.89
N ILE A 13 -30.26 -26.43 -17.96
CA ILE A 13 -29.94 -25.03 -18.30
C ILE A 13 -30.42 -24.10 -17.21
N VAL A 14 -31.65 -24.28 -16.71
CA VAL A 14 -32.23 -23.47 -15.63
C VAL A 14 -31.39 -23.62 -14.33
N ALA A 15 -30.97 -24.85 -14.00
CA ALA A 15 -30.12 -25.09 -12.84
C ALA A 15 -28.76 -24.40 -12.97
N PHE A 16 -28.13 -24.44 -14.15
CA PHE A 16 -26.87 -23.73 -14.40
C PHE A 16 -27.02 -22.21 -14.30
N LEU A 17 -28.09 -21.64 -14.84
CA LEU A 17 -28.39 -20.21 -14.71
C LEU A 17 -28.60 -19.81 -13.27
N PHE A 18 -29.32 -20.62 -12.48
CA PHE A 18 -29.53 -20.36 -11.06
C PHE A 18 -28.23 -20.39 -10.27
N ILE A 19 -27.36 -21.37 -10.52
CA ILE A 19 -26.03 -21.44 -9.90
C ILE A 19 -25.17 -20.24 -10.28
N ALA A 20 -25.18 -19.83 -11.56
CA ALA A 20 -24.42 -18.67 -12.02
C ALA A 20 -24.88 -17.37 -11.34
N ILE A 21 -26.19 -17.18 -11.20
CA ILE A 21 -26.77 -16.02 -10.48
C ILE A 21 -26.39 -16.06 -9.02
N LEU A 22 -26.51 -17.20 -8.36
CA LEU A 22 -26.11 -17.37 -6.97
C LEU A 22 -24.65 -17.07 -6.74
N TYR A 23 -23.77 -17.56 -7.62
CA TYR A 23 -22.34 -17.29 -7.60
C TYR A 23 -22.05 -15.79 -7.76
N THR A 24 -22.73 -15.12 -8.69
CA THR A 24 -22.58 -13.67 -8.91
C THR A 24 -23.02 -12.89 -7.68
N ILE A 25 -24.12 -13.26 -7.05
CA ILE A 25 -24.60 -12.62 -5.82
C ILE A 25 -23.58 -12.81 -4.69
N ILE A 26 -23.09 -14.02 -4.48
CA ILE A 26 -22.06 -14.29 -3.46
C ILE A 26 -20.80 -13.49 -3.74
N TYR A 27 -20.34 -13.45 -4.99
CA TYR A 27 -19.13 -12.71 -5.37
C TYR A 27 -19.28 -11.20 -5.10
N VAL A 28 -20.42 -10.61 -5.45
CA VAL A 28 -20.67 -9.17 -5.25
C VAL A 28 -20.87 -8.79 -3.78
N PHE A 29 -21.56 -9.62 -3.00
CA PHE A 29 -21.91 -9.27 -1.61
C PHE A 29 -20.89 -9.76 -0.56
N VAL A 30 -20.11 -10.78 -0.87
CA VAL A 30 -19.19 -11.41 0.10
C VAL A 30 -17.72 -11.23 -0.29
N GLY A 31 -17.45 -10.92 -1.56
CA GLY A 31 -16.09 -10.76 -2.08
C GLY A 31 -15.30 -9.70 -1.30
N ASP A 32 -15.86 -8.52 -1.13
CA ASP A 32 -15.21 -7.43 -0.39
C ASP A 32 -14.99 -7.77 1.08
N GLN A 33 -15.96 -8.45 1.72
CA GLN A 33 -15.85 -8.87 3.12
C GLN A 33 -14.79 -9.96 3.31
N ILE A 34 -14.63 -10.86 2.36
CA ILE A 34 -13.57 -11.88 2.38
C ILE A 34 -12.19 -11.23 2.22
N ILE A 35 -12.05 -10.27 1.30
CA ILE A 35 -10.81 -9.53 1.11
C ILE A 35 -10.45 -8.76 2.39
N GLU A 36 -11.42 -8.10 2.99
CA GLU A 36 -11.25 -7.37 4.25
C GLU A 36 -10.88 -8.33 5.42
N ALA A 37 -11.54 -9.47 5.53
CA ALA A 37 -11.23 -10.48 6.54
C ALA A 37 -9.81 -11.06 6.36
N ILE A 38 -9.39 -11.33 5.12
CA ILE A 38 -8.03 -11.81 4.81
C ILE A 38 -7.00 -10.71 5.18
N SER A 39 -7.31 -9.45 4.88
CA SER A 39 -6.42 -8.32 5.23
C SER A 39 -6.30 -8.15 6.75
N LEU A 40 -7.39 -8.30 7.49
CA LEU A 40 -7.41 -8.30 8.95
C LEU A 40 -6.62 -9.47 9.55
N ILE A 41 -6.77 -10.67 9.00
CA ILE A 41 -6.01 -11.86 9.44
C ILE A 41 -4.51 -11.65 9.19
N ASN A 42 -4.15 -11.10 8.03
CA ASN A 42 -2.78 -10.75 7.72
C ASN A 42 -2.23 -9.68 8.67
N LYS A 43 -3.02 -8.63 8.96
CA LYS A 43 -2.64 -7.58 9.91
C LYS A 43 -2.41 -8.15 11.32
N VAL A 44 -3.31 -9.01 11.81
CA VAL A 44 -3.17 -9.65 13.14
C VAL A 44 -1.98 -10.62 13.16
N ALA A 45 -1.76 -11.38 12.09
CA ALA A 45 -0.60 -12.27 11.97
C ALA A 45 0.72 -11.48 11.96
N MET A 46 0.72 -10.30 11.32
CA MET A 46 1.84 -9.37 11.31
C MET A 46 2.09 -8.74 12.68
N ASP A 47 1.04 -8.23 13.34
CA ASP A 47 1.14 -7.56 14.66
C ASP A 47 1.69 -8.52 15.75
N ASN A 48 1.42 -9.81 15.62
CA ASN A 48 1.95 -10.83 16.54
C ASN A 48 3.40 -11.24 16.25
N SER A 49 3.95 -10.93 15.07
CA SER A 49 5.32 -11.28 14.69
C SER A 49 6.31 -10.12 14.87
N MET A 50 5.82 -8.92 15.18
CA MET A 50 6.65 -7.76 15.43
C MET A 50 7.25 -7.80 16.83
N ASP A 51 8.56 -7.78 16.89
CA ASP A 51 9.26 -7.23 18.03
C ASP A 51 8.97 -5.72 18.02
N LYS A 52 8.11 -5.24 18.92
CA LYS A 52 7.78 -3.82 19.07
C LYS A 52 8.95 -3.07 19.71
N THR A 53 10.12 -3.17 19.10
CA THR A 53 11.21 -2.24 19.36
C THR A 53 10.71 -0.88 18.91
N GLY A 54 10.64 0.07 19.84
CA GLY A 54 10.12 1.41 19.59
C GLY A 54 10.80 2.07 18.41
N ILE A 55 10.25 3.21 17.97
CA ILE A 55 10.82 4.01 16.88
C ILE A 55 12.28 4.30 17.20
N THR A 56 13.17 3.95 16.26
CA THR A 56 14.61 4.17 16.41
C THR A 56 14.90 5.67 16.48
N GLU A 57 15.60 6.09 17.52
CA GLU A 57 16.02 7.47 17.64
C GLU A 57 17.07 7.80 16.57
N ILE A 58 16.79 8.84 15.78
CA ILE A 58 17.68 9.36 14.75
C ILE A 58 18.26 10.68 15.23
N LYS A 59 19.57 10.84 15.11
CA LYS A 59 20.27 12.06 15.52
C LYS A 59 20.54 12.96 14.34
N LEU A 60 20.20 14.24 14.49
CA LEU A 60 20.58 15.30 13.55
C LEU A 60 21.82 16.03 14.05
N SER A 61 22.65 16.50 13.12
CA SER A 61 23.71 17.48 13.39
C SER A 61 23.12 18.89 13.57
N ASP A 62 23.93 19.83 14.07
CA ASP A 62 23.58 21.24 14.19
C ASP A 62 23.09 21.89 12.88
N ASN A 63 23.36 21.28 11.74
CA ASN A 63 22.94 21.73 10.41
C ASN A 63 21.76 20.93 9.83
N ASN A 64 20.95 20.26 10.67
CA ASN A 64 19.83 19.40 10.27
C ASN A 64 20.20 18.23 9.34
N LYS A 65 21.46 17.84 9.29
CA LYS A 65 21.88 16.63 8.55
C LYS A 65 21.80 15.42 9.46
N LEU A 66 21.32 14.30 8.92
CA LEU A 66 21.34 13.01 9.62
C LEU A 66 22.78 12.62 9.93
N VAL A 67 23.08 12.45 11.21
CA VAL A 67 24.40 12.00 11.71
C VAL A 67 24.43 10.49 11.85
N GLU A 68 23.25 9.91 12.16
CA GLU A 68 23.09 8.48 12.36
C GLU A 68 21.84 8.02 11.58
N TYR A 69 22.02 7.08 10.67
CA TYR A 69 20.93 6.48 9.91
C TYR A 69 20.32 5.34 10.71
N PRO A 70 19.01 5.09 10.57
CA PRO A 70 18.41 3.90 11.16
C PRO A 70 19.02 2.65 10.55
N GLU A 71 19.03 1.55 11.30
CA GLU A 71 19.40 0.25 10.75
C GLU A 71 18.38 -0.18 9.69
N PHE A 72 18.85 -0.92 8.69
CA PHE A 72 17.95 -1.47 7.66
C PHE A 72 16.91 -2.40 8.31
N GLY A 73 15.64 -2.13 8.06
CA GLY A 73 14.50 -2.82 8.68
C GLY A 73 13.96 -2.15 9.95
N ALA A 74 14.63 -1.13 10.48
CA ALA A 74 14.14 -0.42 11.66
C ALA A 74 12.98 0.52 11.32
N GLN A 75 12.01 0.62 12.22
CA GLN A 75 11.00 1.68 12.18
C GLN A 75 11.65 2.99 12.62
N TYR A 76 11.52 4.03 11.79
CA TYR A 76 12.06 5.35 12.10
C TYR A 76 11.01 6.46 12.15
N GLY A 77 9.76 6.13 11.82
CA GLY A 77 8.67 7.09 11.84
C GLY A 77 7.30 6.46 11.64
N THR A 78 6.33 7.32 11.39
CA THR A 78 4.96 7.00 10.96
C THR A 78 4.58 7.90 9.80
N MET A 79 3.76 7.37 8.89
CA MET A 79 3.20 8.13 7.77
C MET A 79 1.69 8.20 7.91
N LYS A 80 1.14 9.41 7.81
CA LYS A 80 -0.30 9.70 7.93
C LYS A 80 -0.83 10.35 6.66
N ILE A 81 -2.00 9.90 6.21
CA ILE A 81 -2.78 10.53 5.14
C ILE A 81 -4.22 10.57 5.65
N GLU A 82 -4.59 11.69 6.25
CA GLU A 82 -5.85 11.80 7.01
C GLU A 82 -7.07 11.62 6.10
N SER A 83 -7.03 12.16 4.89
CA SER A 83 -8.13 12.10 3.91
C SER A 83 -8.59 10.67 3.57
N ILE A 84 -7.67 9.69 3.67
CA ILE A 84 -7.95 8.28 3.37
C ILE A 84 -7.76 7.36 4.58
N GLY A 85 -7.55 7.92 5.78
CA GLY A 85 -7.43 7.18 7.04
C GLY A 85 -6.18 6.31 7.15
N VAL A 86 -5.10 6.66 6.46
CA VAL A 86 -3.79 5.99 6.59
C VAL A 86 -3.04 6.54 7.80
N ASP A 87 -2.63 5.66 8.70
CA ASP A 87 -1.71 5.91 9.82
C ASP A 87 -0.87 4.65 10.01
N LEU A 88 0.30 4.62 9.39
CA LEU A 88 1.12 3.42 9.26
C LEU A 88 2.56 3.66 9.71
N PRO A 89 3.19 2.65 10.33
CA PRO A 89 4.62 2.66 10.61
C PRO A 89 5.43 2.85 9.34
N LEU A 90 6.51 3.62 9.43
CA LEU A 90 7.46 3.89 8.36
C LEU A 90 8.81 3.27 8.69
N TYR A 91 9.26 2.36 7.83
CA TYR A 91 10.48 1.57 8.00
C TYR A 91 11.55 1.96 6.99
N TYR A 92 12.80 1.85 7.39
CA TYR A 92 13.93 1.94 6.46
C TYR A 92 14.17 0.61 5.78
N GLY A 93 13.95 0.55 4.48
CA GLY A 93 14.01 -0.64 3.64
C GLY A 93 12.66 -0.96 3.00
N ASN A 94 12.69 -1.73 1.92
CA ASN A 94 11.51 -2.03 1.11
C ASN A 94 11.43 -3.50 0.69
N THR A 95 12.01 -4.40 1.50
CA THR A 95 11.84 -5.84 1.27
C THR A 95 10.43 -6.30 1.57
N LEU A 96 10.01 -7.41 0.96
CA LEU A 96 8.66 -7.97 1.20
C LEU A 96 8.40 -8.25 2.70
N ASP A 97 9.43 -8.58 3.47
CA ASP A 97 9.29 -8.82 4.90
C ASP A 97 9.01 -7.52 5.66
N ILE A 98 9.68 -6.43 5.31
CA ILE A 98 9.46 -5.10 5.90
C ILE A 98 8.07 -4.57 5.53
N LEU A 99 7.67 -4.71 4.26
CA LEU A 99 6.39 -4.22 3.77
C LEU A 99 5.17 -4.91 4.39
N LYS A 100 5.35 -6.05 5.07
CA LYS A 100 4.28 -6.67 5.87
C LYS A 100 3.86 -5.80 7.06
N TYR A 101 4.74 -4.95 7.55
CA TYR A 101 4.54 -4.20 8.80
C TYR A 101 4.08 -2.77 8.59
N GLY A 102 4.29 -2.22 7.41
CA GLY A 102 3.92 -0.83 7.13
C GLY A 102 4.44 -0.35 5.79
N ILE A 103 4.76 0.92 5.76
CA ILE A 103 5.36 1.59 4.61
C ILE A 103 6.88 1.40 4.68
N GLY A 104 7.48 0.99 3.58
CA GLY A 104 8.91 0.86 3.44
C GLY A 104 9.50 2.03 2.64
N GLN A 105 10.58 2.62 3.14
CA GLN A 105 11.38 3.58 2.39
C GLN A 105 12.52 2.87 1.68
N SER A 106 12.68 3.16 0.39
CA SER A 106 13.80 2.64 -0.39
C SER A 106 15.14 3.17 0.15
N SER A 107 16.12 2.27 0.25
CA SER A 107 17.51 2.65 0.61
C SER A 107 18.21 3.48 -0.49
N ALA A 108 17.63 3.57 -1.67
CA ALA A 108 18.12 4.42 -2.76
C ALA A 108 17.59 5.86 -2.67
N GLY A 109 16.68 6.17 -1.74
CA GLY A 109 16.11 7.48 -1.54
C GLY A 109 16.72 8.22 -0.36
N TYR A 110 16.40 9.51 -0.25
CA TYR A 110 16.78 10.38 0.84
C TYR A 110 15.80 10.28 2.01
N PHE A 111 16.20 10.72 3.19
CA PHE A 111 15.31 10.87 4.34
C PHE A 111 14.71 12.29 4.37
N PRO A 112 13.54 12.49 5.02
CA PRO A 112 12.98 13.81 5.25
C PRO A 112 14.02 14.80 5.79
N SER A 113 14.05 16.02 5.25
CA SER A 113 15.00 17.12 5.49
C SER A 113 16.40 17.00 4.88
N GLN A 114 16.67 15.97 4.10
CA GLN A 114 17.95 15.83 3.42
C GLN A 114 17.98 16.48 2.02
N GLY A 115 16.81 16.80 1.48
CA GLY A 115 16.65 17.14 0.06
C GLY A 115 16.64 15.89 -0.82
N GLY A 116 16.22 16.05 -2.07
CA GLY A 116 16.12 14.95 -3.03
C GLY A 116 14.89 14.07 -2.85
N SER A 117 14.86 12.95 -3.56
CA SER A 117 13.67 12.09 -3.63
C SER A 117 13.60 11.09 -2.49
N ILE A 118 12.52 11.15 -1.71
CA ILE A 118 12.13 10.18 -0.70
C ILE A 118 11.22 9.17 -1.38
N ILE A 119 11.61 7.90 -1.44
CA ILE A 119 10.89 6.87 -2.19
C ILE A 119 10.27 5.89 -1.20
N CYS A 120 8.94 5.93 -1.08
CA CYS A 120 8.18 5.10 -0.16
C CYS A 120 7.19 4.20 -0.90
N MET A 121 6.96 3.01 -0.36
CA MET A 121 6.02 2.05 -0.91
C MET A 121 5.32 1.23 0.16
N GLY A 122 4.13 0.72 -0.16
CA GLY A 122 3.39 -0.18 0.70
C GLY A 122 2.46 -1.10 -0.10
N HIS A 123 1.95 -2.13 0.55
CA HIS A 123 1.00 -3.04 -0.08
C HIS A 123 -0.35 -2.38 -0.36
N ASN A 124 -1.05 -2.86 -1.40
CA ASN A 124 -2.40 -2.42 -1.79
C ASN A 124 -3.52 -3.13 -1.01
N PHE A 125 -3.27 -3.47 0.26
CA PHE A 125 -4.29 -4.05 1.14
C PHE A 125 -5.15 -2.96 1.76
N SER A 126 -6.40 -3.29 2.13
CA SER A 126 -7.34 -2.36 2.78
C SER A 126 -6.81 -1.79 4.09
N SER A 127 -5.99 -2.55 4.81
CA SER A 127 -5.29 -2.11 6.02
C SER A 127 -4.05 -1.27 5.77
N MET A 128 -3.68 -1.03 4.52
CA MET A 128 -2.48 -0.29 4.11
C MET A 128 -2.81 0.79 3.08
N LEU A 129 -2.31 0.67 1.84
CA LEU A 129 -2.41 1.70 0.81
C LEU A 129 -3.48 1.44 -0.26
N ALA A 130 -4.45 0.54 -0.04
CA ALA A 130 -5.53 0.30 -0.99
C ALA A 130 -6.37 1.56 -1.29
N SER A 131 -6.44 2.50 -0.35
CA SER A 131 -7.15 3.76 -0.54
C SER A 131 -6.32 4.86 -1.21
N LEU A 132 -5.03 4.64 -1.47
CA LEU A 132 -4.14 5.63 -2.08
C LEU A 132 -4.68 6.22 -3.41
N PRO A 133 -5.30 5.44 -4.32
CA PRO A 133 -5.90 6.01 -5.52
C PRO A 133 -7.04 7.00 -5.30
N LYS A 134 -7.61 7.07 -4.09
CA LYS A 134 -8.68 8.00 -3.73
C LYS A 134 -8.17 9.39 -3.31
N THR A 135 -6.88 9.54 -3.07
CA THR A 135 -6.31 10.85 -2.74
C THR A 135 -6.44 11.82 -3.91
N GLU A 136 -6.43 13.12 -3.60
CA GLU A 136 -6.50 14.17 -4.62
C GLU A 136 -5.35 15.17 -4.46
N PRO A 137 -4.91 15.83 -5.55
CA PRO A 137 -3.95 16.93 -5.46
C PRO A 137 -4.41 18.01 -4.47
N GLY A 138 -3.50 18.47 -3.64
CA GLY A 138 -3.76 19.42 -2.55
C GLY A 138 -3.94 18.77 -1.17
N GLU A 139 -4.11 17.46 -1.10
CA GLU A 139 -4.13 16.73 0.18
C GLU A 139 -2.72 16.54 0.74
N GLU A 140 -2.64 16.31 2.04
CA GLU A 140 -1.38 16.24 2.76
C GLU A 140 -0.99 14.80 3.13
N ILE A 141 0.32 14.55 3.06
CA ILE A 141 0.98 13.38 3.62
C ILE A 141 1.91 13.88 4.72
N VAL A 142 1.74 13.37 5.94
CA VAL A 142 2.55 13.76 7.09
C VAL A 142 3.45 12.60 7.47
N ILE A 143 4.76 12.86 7.57
CA ILE A 143 5.74 11.93 8.11
C ILE A 143 6.18 12.45 9.49
N GLU A 144 5.90 11.67 10.52
CA GLU A 144 6.36 11.93 11.89
C GLU A 144 7.55 11.03 12.19
N THR A 145 8.66 11.63 12.62
CA THR A 145 9.89 10.94 13.00
C THR A 145 10.35 11.38 14.38
N THR A 146 11.38 10.78 14.94
CA THR A 146 11.97 11.22 16.21
C THR A 146 12.69 12.56 16.10
N TYR A 147 12.98 13.04 14.90
CA TYR A 147 13.72 14.27 14.64
C TYR A 147 12.89 15.39 14.00
N GLY A 148 11.63 15.14 13.69
CA GLY A 148 10.74 16.17 13.16
C GLY A 148 9.45 15.62 12.54
N THR A 149 8.56 16.55 12.23
CA THR A 149 7.32 16.30 11.48
C THR A 149 7.44 17.02 10.14
N PHE A 150 7.19 16.30 9.07
CA PHE A 150 7.34 16.76 7.68
C PHE A 150 6.02 16.61 6.95
N THR A 151 5.55 17.70 6.36
CA THR A 151 4.28 17.73 5.62
C THR A 151 4.57 17.91 4.12
N TYR A 152 4.04 17.00 3.32
CA TYR A 152 4.12 17.01 1.87
C TYR A 152 2.73 17.18 1.28
N VAL A 153 2.60 18.04 0.28
CA VAL A 153 1.34 18.25 -0.44
C VAL A 153 1.37 17.43 -1.73
N ILE A 154 0.35 16.63 -1.95
CA ILE A 154 0.21 15.86 -3.19
C ILE A 154 0.04 16.83 -4.36
N TYR A 155 0.93 16.82 -5.34
CA TYR A 155 0.85 17.67 -6.52
C TYR A 155 0.54 16.89 -7.80
N ASP A 156 0.85 15.60 -7.84
CA ASP A 156 0.61 14.73 -9.00
C ASP A 156 0.23 13.32 -8.58
N LYS A 157 -0.61 12.67 -9.37
CA LYS A 157 -1.03 11.28 -9.19
C LYS A 157 -1.17 10.61 -10.54
N LYS A 158 -0.50 9.49 -10.73
CA LYS A 158 -0.52 8.75 -11.98
C LYS A 158 -0.44 7.25 -11.78
N ILE A 159 -0.92 6.50 -12.76
CA ILE A 159 -0.72 5.07 -12.86
C ILE A 159 0.39 4.84 -13.88
N ILE A 160 1.43 4.13 -13.48
CA ILE A 160 2.59 3.82 -14.32
C ILE A 160 2.74 2.31 -14.48
N ASP A 161 3.37 1.86 -15.55
CA ASP A 161 3.83 0.47 -15.70
C ASP A 161 4.96 0.21 -14.69
N GLU A 162 5.04 -1.01 -14.17
CA GLU A 162 6.08 -1.36 -13.18
C GLU A 162 7.50 -1.29 -13.74
N THR A 163 7.64 -1.32 -15.06
CA THR A 163 8.93 -1.23 -15.78
C THR A 163 9.26 0.17 -16.25
N ASP A 164 8.36 1.13 -16.06
CA ASP A 164 8.55 2.53 -16.46
C ASP A 164 9.31 3.31 -15.37
N PHE A 165 10.61 3.07 -15.30
CA PHE A 165 11.49 3.76 -14.34
C PHE A 165 11.67 5.25 -14.68
N ASP A 166 11.47 5.65 -15.92
CA ASP A 166 11.58 7.05 -16.36
C ASP A 166 10.41 7.91 -15.86
N ALA A 167 9.31 7.27 -15.48
CA ALA A 167 8.17 7.95 -14.86
C ALA A 167 8.43 8.38 -13.40
N LEU A 168 9.53 7.90 -12.79
CA LEU A 168 9.87 8.20 -11.41
C LEU A 168 10.69 9.50 -11.35
N PRO A 169 10.22 10.57 -10.66
CA PRO A 169 10.93 11.83 -10.54
C PRO A 169 12.09 11.71 -9.53
N VAL A 170 13.08 10.91 -9.86
CA VAL A 170 14.28 10.78 -9.00
C VAL A 170 15.19 11.97 -9.24
N GLN A 171 15.41 12.78 -8.22
CA GLN A 171 16.24 13.98 -8.27
C GLN A 171 16.91 14.27 -6.92
N GLU A 172 17.89 15.17 -6.93
CA GLU A 172 18.67 15.60 -5.76
C GLU A 172 18.49 17.10 -5.41
N GLU A 173 17.85 17.87 -6.29
CA GLU A 173 17.77 19.32 -6.17
C GLU A 173 16.67 19.81 -5.23
N GLU A 174 15.54 19.12 -5.20
CA GLU A 174 14.39 19.47 -4.38
C GLU A 174 13.91 18.24 -3.60
N GLU A 175 13.39 18.47 -2.40
CA GLU A 175 12.82 17.38 -1.62
C GLU A 175 11.43 17.01 -2.16
N ILE A 176 11.31 15.79 -2.64
CA ILE A 176 10.06 15.23 -3.17
C ILE A 176 9.77 13.91 -2.47
N LEU A 177 8.55 13.76 -1.97
CA LEU A 177 8.04 12.47 -1.49
C LEU A 177 7.30 11.76 -2.62
N MET A 178 7.77 10.57 -2.97
CA MET A 178 7.10 9.64 -3.86
C MET A 178 6.53 8.48 -3.04
N LEU A 179 5.22 8.30 -3.07
CA LEU A 179 4.53 7.17 -2.43
C LEU A 179 3.78 6.37 -3.47
N TYR A 180 4.01 5.06 -3.52
CA TYR A 180 3.32 4.19 -4.47
C TYR A 180 2.88 2.86 -3.87
N THR A 181 1.91 2.24 -4.54
CA THR A 181 1.38 0.91 -4.22
C THR A 181 1.13 0.12 -5.51
N CYS A 182 0.89 -1.17 -5.40
CA CYS A 182 0.51 -2.01 -6.53
C CYS A 182 -0.89 -1.65 -7.04
N TYR A 183 -1.06 -1.63 -8.37
CA TYR A 183 -2.33 -1.38 -9.04
C TYR A 183 -2.61 -2.46 -10.12
N PRO A 184 -3.87 -2.89 -10.35
CA PRO A 184 -5.11 -2.46 -9.68
C PRO A 184 -5.23 -2.96 -8.24
N ILE A 185 -6.04 -2.23 -7.46
CA ILE A 185 -6.32 -2.56 -6.06
C ILE A 185 -7.06 -3.90 -5.97
N GLY A 186 -6.71 -4.72 -4.96
CA GLY A 186 -7.33 -6.03 -4.73
C GLY A 186 -6.82 -7.14 -5.66
N ASN A 187 -5.85 -6.87 -6.51
CA ASN A 187 -5.20 -7.91 -7.30
C ASN A 187 -4.36 -8.82 -6.40
N ILE A 188 -4.63 -10.12 -6.46
CA ILE A 188 -3.86 -11.14 -5.74
C ILE A 188 -2.75 -11.64 -6.67
N GLY A 189 -1.49 -11.39 -6.29
CA GLY A 189 -0.32 -11.78 -7.05
C GLY A 189 0.44 -10.60 -7.65
N HIS A 190 1.12 -10.85 -8.77
CA HIS A 190 1.93 -9.83 -9.42
C HIS A 190 1.04 -8.78 -10.10
N ALA A 191 1.26 -7.51 -9.75
CA ALA A 191 0.59 -6.38 -10.39
C ALA A 191 1.58 -5.66 -11.32
N GLY A 192 1.23 -5.53 -12.59
CA GLY A 192 2.07 -4.90 -13.60
C GLY A 192 2.07 -3.37 -13.57
N GLN A 193 1.34 -2.75 -12.63
CA GLN A 193 1.23 -1.29 -12.50
C GLN A 193 1.43 -0.84 -11.05
N ARG A 194 1.77 0.43 -10.93
CA ARG A 194 1.98 1.14 -9.66
C ARG A 194 1.18 2.43 -9.66
#